data_830fd184e9ab5707d6482990a5c5f921
#
_entry.id   830fd184e9ab5707d6482990a5c5f921
#
_cell.length_a   1.000
_cell.length_b   1.000
_cell.length_c   1.000
_cell.angle_alpha   90.00
_cell.angle_beta   90.00
_cell.angle_gamma   90.00
#
_symmetry.space_group_name_H-M   'P 1'
#
loop_
_entity.id
_entity.type
_entity.pdbx_description
1 polymer ?
#
loop_
_entity_poly.entity_id
_entity_poly.type
_entity_poly.pdbx_seq_one_letter_code
_entity_poly.pdbx_strand_id
1 'polypeptide(L)'
;MALSTLSPPPRGQDADLDRLRDIFASMGSALVCFSGGVDSAFVLAVAHDVLGRSAIGLTAVSPSLAPEEKAKAVEVARQIGARHELVESHEIDDEQYLANNPDRCFHCKSELYRLSAAKQAEWSVACVVNGTNRDDLGDYRPGLAAATQYGARSPLVEAGLHKADVRRLAELIGLSVWDKPAAACLSSRIPYGTRVTRERLAQIAALEAELHGMGLRQVRVRWHAIGPAASGSSAATAESAMARIEVAQPELPRAFELRDAIVAAGKAAGYAYVTLDLQGYRVGSHNEVLRGKSLRLL
;
A
#
# COMPACT_ATOMS: atom_id res chain seq x y z
N MET A 1 -22.62 11.87 1.90
CA MET A 1 -22.81 11.26 3.22
C MET A 1 -21.90 11.96 4.22
N ALA A 2 -22.41 12.39 5.37
CA ALA A 2 -21.56 12.89 6.45
C ALA A 2 -20.64 11.74 6.90
N LEU A 3 -19.33 12.03 7.00
CA LEU A 3 -18.38 11.06 7.58
C LEU A 3 -18.76 10.88 9.05
N SER A 4 -18.97 9.64 9.49
CA SER A 4 -19.13 9.32 10.90
C SER A 4 -17.86 9.73 11.63
N THR A 5 -17.99 10.54 12.68
CA THR A 5 -16.87 10.88 13.55
C THR A 5 -16.42 9.65 14.31
N LEU A 6 -15.10 9.51 14.51
CA LEU A 6 -14.57 8.45 15.37
C LEU A 6 -15.06 8.63 16.80
N SER A 7 -15.35 7.51 17.46
CA SER A 7 -15.79 7.48 18.86
C SER A 7 -14.98 6.44 19.63
N PRO A 8 -13.71 6.72 19.92
CA PRO A 8 -12.92 5.79 20.71
C PRO A 8 -13.51 5.67 22.14
N PRO A 9 -13.59 4.44 22.68
CA PRO A 9 -14.12 4.21 24.00
C PRO A 9 -13.24 4.90 25.07
N PRO A 10 -13.81 5.29 26.23
CA PRO A 10 -13.04 5.79 27.35
C PRO A 10 -11.94 4.81 27.79
N ARG A 11 -10.90 5.33 28.47
CA ARG A 11 -9.86 4.49 29.07
C ARG A 11 -10.46 3.49 30.05
N GLY A 12 -9.84 2.31 30.13
CA GLY A 12 -10.27 1.21 30.99
C GLY A 12 -11.27 0.24 30.37
N GLN A 13 -11.73 0.49 29.14
CA GLN A 13 -12.67 -0.40 28.45
C GLN A 13 -11.98 -1.44 27.54
N ASP A 14 -10.77 -1.17 27.07
CA ASP A 14 -9.98 -2.11 26.28
C ASP A 14 -8.48 -1.95 26.60
N ALA A 15 -7.89 -2.98 27.19
CA ALA A 15 -6.51 -2.94 27.67
C ALA A 15 -5.48 -2.81 26.53
N ASP A 16 -5.79 -3.35 25.34
CA ASP A 16 -4.89 -3.27 24.19
C ASP A 16 -4.88 -1.85 23.64
N LEU A 17 -6.05 -1.21 23.56
CA LEU A 17 -6.17 0.18 23.14
C LEU A 17 -5.48 1.12 24.13
N ASP A 18 -5.65 0.88 25.43
CA ASP A 18 -5.04 1.71 26.47
C ASP A 18 -3.51 1.58 26.46
N ARG A 19 -2.98 0.37 26.25
CA ARG A 19 -1.53 0.16 26.07
C ARG A 19 -0.99 0.94 24.90
N LEU A 20 -1.70 0.94 23.75
CA LEU A 20 -1.30 1.71 22.57
C LEU A 20 -1.35 3.22 22.84
N ARG A 21 -2.37 3.69 23.56
CA ARG A 21 -2.48 5.10 24.00
C ARG A 21 -1.31 5.53 24.88
N ASP A 22 -0.88 4.66 25.81
CA ASP A 22 0.26 4.94 26.70
C ASP A 22 1.57 5.05 25.92
N ILE A 23 1.76 4.21 24.90
CA ILE A 23 2.89 4.30 24.00
C ILE A 23 2.90 5.67 23.29
N PHE A 24 1.76 6.13 22.73
CA PHE A 24 1.69 7.45 22.11
C PHE A 24 1.88 8.60 23.10
N ALA A 25 1.30 8.52 24.28
CA ALA A 25 1.47 9.54 25.32
C ALA A 25 2.96 9.75 25.66
N SER A 26 3.77 8.68 25.65
CA SER A 26 5.21 8.75 25.91
C SER A 26 6.01 9.42 24.76
N MET A 27 5.44 9.57 23.57
CA MET A 27 6.13 10.13 22.40
C MET A 27 6.07 11.65 22.32
N GLY A 28 5.02 12.28 22.88
CA GLY A 28 4.77 13.72 22.82
C GLY A 28 4.33 14.23 21.45
N SER A 29 4.92 13.75 20.35
CA SER A 29 4.49 14.03 18.97
C SER A 29 4.89 12.90 18.03
N ALA A 30 4.09 12.66 16.98
CA ALA A 30 4.32 11.54 16.05
C ALA A 30 4.03 11.91 14.60
N LEU A 31 4.96 11.55 13.70
CA LEU A 31 4.78 11.54 12.26
C LEU A 31 4.47 10.12 11.81
N VAL A 32 3.24 9.88 11.40
CA VAL A 32 2.74 8.56 11.01
C VAL A 32 2.95 8.35 9.51
N CYS A 33 3.73 7.35 9.10
CA CYS A 33 3.80 6.89 7.71
C CYS A 33 2.43 6.29 7.32
N PHE A 34 1.60 7.11 6.68
CA PHE A 34 0.18 6.85 6.48
C PHE A 34 -0.12 6.43 5.04
N SER A 35 -0.73 5.26 4.86
CA SER A 35 -1.10 4.74 3.53
C SER A 35 -2.61 4.68 3.29
N GLY A 36 -3.44 5.04 4.28
CA GLY A 36 -4.89 4.85 4.22
C GLY A 36 -5.35 3.38 4.33
N GLY A 37 -4.44 2.44 4.60
CA GLY A 37 -4.76 1.07 5.00
C GLY A 37 -5.11 0.97 6.48
N VAL A 38 -5.79 -0.11 6.90
CA VAL A 38 -6.32 -0.26 8.26
C VAL A 38 -5.26 -0.05 9.35
N ASP A 39 -4.05 -0.62 9.20
CA ASP A 39 -3.02 -0.52 10.24
C ASP A 39 -2.55 0.92 10.43
N SER A 40 -2.17 1.60 9.34
CA SER A 40 -1.71 2.98 9.40
C SER A 40 -2.82 3.96 9.79
N ALA A 41 -4.08 3.65 9.43
CA ALA A 41 -5.24 4.45 9.81
C ALA A 41 -5.53 4.30 11.31
N PHE A 42 -5.45 3.08 11.84
CA PHE A 42 -5.60 2.84 13.27
C PHE A 42 -4.49 3.50 14.08
N VAL A 43 -3.24 3.39 13.63
CA VAL A 43 -2.10 4.11 14.25
C VAL A 43 -2.34 5.62 14.26
N LEU A 44 -2.74 6.22 13.12
CA LEU A 44 -3.00 7.67 13.04
C LEU A 44 -4.18 8.09 13.91
N ALA A 45 -5.25 7.28 13.98
CA ALA A 45 -6.42 7.57 14.79
C ALA A 45 -6.10 7.59 16.29
N VAL A 46 -5.37 6.58 16.79
CA VAL A 46 -4.98 6.53 18.21
C VAL A 46 -3.92 7.60 18.53
N ALA A 47 -2.98 7.85 17.62
CA ALA A 47 -2.04 8.96 17.78
C ALA A 47 -2.79 10.30 17.89
N HIS A 48 -3.80 10.54 17.04
CA HIS A 48 -4.60 11.76 17.08
C HIS A 48 -5.47 11.87 18.34
N ASP A 49 -6.08 10.76 18.79
CA ASP A 49 -6.84 10.69 20.05
C ASP A 49 -6.00 11.15 21.27
N VAL A 50 -4.71 10.77 21.30
CA VAL A 50 -3.81 11.04 22.43
C VAL A 50 -3.05 12.36 22.28
N LEU A 51 -2.54 12.66 21.08
CA LEU A 51 -1.59 13.75 20.84
C LEU A 51 -2.25 14.98 20.15
N GLY A 52 -3.51 14.85 19.72
CA GLY A 52 -4.23 15.92 19.04
C GLY A 52 -3.47 16.39 17.80
N ARG A 53 -3.21 17.70 17.74
CA ARG A 53 -2.51 18.33 16.61
C ARG A 53 -1.04 17.93 16.44
N SER A 54 -0.45 17.29 17.45
CA SER A 54 0.92 16.79 17.42
C SER A 54 1.03 15.41 16.73
N ALA A 55 -0.08 14.82 16.30
CA ALA A 55 -0.12 13.65 15.41
C ALA A 55 -0.31 14.11 13.96
N ILE A 56 0.62 13.75 13.08
CA ILE A 56 0.62 14.14 11.66
C ILE A 56 0.69 12.88 10.81
N GLY A 57 -0.26 12.70 9.89
CA GLY A 57 -0.19 11.67 8.87
C GLY A 57 0.63 12.14 7.67
N LEU A 58 1.57 11.35 7.17
CA LEU A 58 2.33 11.62 5.96
C LEU A 58 2.09 10.51 4.95
N THR A 59 1.60 10.86 3.77
CA THR A 59 1.46 9.94 2.63
C THR A 59 2.46 10.34 1.55
N ALA A 60 3.38 9.43 1.22
CA ALA A 60 4.25 9.57 0.07
C ALA A 60 3.44 9.31 -1.22
N VAL A 61 3.50 10.24 -2.16
CA VAL A 61 2.76 10.20 -3.43
C VAL A 61 3.74 10.02 -4.57
N SER A 62 3.58 8.92 -5.30
CA SER A 62 4.36 8.60 -6.48
C SER A 62 3.49 7.92 -7.54
N PRO A 63 4.01 7.69 -8.77
CA PRO A 63 3.29 6.92 -9.79
C PRO A 63 2.91 5.49 -9.37
N SER A 64 3.54 4.93 -8.32
CA SER A 64 3.24 3.60 -7.80
C SER A 64 2.01 3.57 -6.88
N LEU A 65 1.54 4.72 -6.40
CA LEU A 65 0.33 4.86 -5.60
C LEU A 65 -0.89 5.02 -6.51
N ALA A 66 -1.82 4.08 -6.45
CA ALA A 66 -3.05 4.17 -7.22
C ALA A 66 -3.85 5.44 -6.83
N PRO A 67 -4.45 6.15 -7.82
CA PRO A 67 -5.24 7.37 -7.55
C PRO A 67 -6.34 7.17 -6.52
N GLU A 68 -7.03 6.02 -6.55
CA GLU A 68 -8.10 5.66 -5.61
C GLU A 68 -7.55 5.48 -4.19
N GLU A 69 -6.37 4.90 -4.04
CA GLU A 69 -5.71 4.72 -2.74
C GLU A 69 -5.29 6.08 -2.16
N LYS A 70 -4.79 7.00 -3.00
CA LYS A 70 -4.50 8.39 -2.60
C LYS A 70 -5.78 9.11 -2.13
N ALA A 71 -6.86 9.03 -2.92
CA ALA A 71 -8.15 9.64 -2.56
C ALA A 71 -8.69 9.06 -1.24
N LYS A 72 -8.59 7.74 -1.07
CA LYS A 72 -9.03 7.06 0.15
C LYS A 72 -8.18 7.45 1.38
N ALA A 73 -6.87 7.62 1.22
CA ALA A 73 -6.02 8.10 2.31
C ALA A 73 -6.47 9.50 2.78
N VAL A 74 -6.74 10.42 1.85
CA VAL A 74 -7.25 11.76 2.18
C VAL A 74 -8.60 11.70 2.90
N GLU A 75 -9.52 10.86 2.42
CA GLU A 75 -10.84 10.67 3.03
C GLU A 75 -10.73 10.15 4.46
N VAL A 76 -9.90 9.11 4.68
CA VAL A 76 -9.72 8.50 6.01
C VAL A 76 -9.03 9.47 6.97
N ALA A 77 -8.01 10.21 6.54
CA ALA A 77 -7.37 11.22 7.37
C ALA A 77 -8.37 12.32 7.80
N ARG A 78 -9.28 12.71 6.89
CA ARG A 78 -10.36 13.66 7.21
C ARG A 78 -11.38 13.06 8.19
N GLN A 79 -11.72 11.77 8.07
CA GLN A 79 -12.56 11.08 9.04
C GLN A 79 -11.94 11.09 10.45
N ILE A 80 -10.62 10.86 10.52
CA ILE A 80 -9.85 10.88 11.77
C ILE A 80 -9.80 12.32 12.36
N GLY A 81 -9.79 13.34 11.52
CA GLY A 81 -9.59 14.73 11.92
C GLY A 81 -8.11 15.10 12.14
N ALA A 82 -7.19 14.24 11.75
CA ALA A 82 -5.76 14.48 11.90
C ALA A 82 -5.21 15.39 10.79
N ARG A 83 -4.16 16.14 11.12
CA ARG A 83 -3.33 16.79 10.11
C ARG A 83 -2.75 15.76 9.17
N HIS A 84 -2.92 15.95 7.85
CA HIS A 84 -2.46 15.02 6.83
C HIS A 84 -1.72 15.76 5.71
N GLU A 85 -0.51 15.32 5.42
CA GLU A 85 0.37 15.91 4.42
C GLU A 85 0.65 14.89 3.30
N LEU A 86 0.50 15.35 2.07
CA LEU A 86 0.89 14.61 0.87
C LEU A 86 2.27 15.08 0.45
N VAL A 87 3.25 14.19 0.40
CA VAL A 87 4.63 14.51 0.05
C VAL A 87 5.01 13.75 -1.22
N GLU A 88 5.52 14.44 -2.22
CA GLU A 88 6.00 13.80 -3.44
C GLU A 88 7.18 12.89 -3.13
N SER A 89 7.17 11.69 -3.71
CA SER A 89 8.19 10.67 -3.53
C SER A 89 8.83 10.35 -4.87
N HIS A 90 10.15 10.19 -4.88
CA HIS A 90 10.97 10.09 -6.08
C HIS A 90 11.60 8.71 -6.26
N GLU A 91 11.07 7.65 -5.65
CA GLU A 91 11.58 6.29 -5.83
C GLU A 91 11.59 5.85 -7.31
N ILE A 92 10.73 6.47 -8.14
CA ILE A 92 10.68 6.21 -9.59
C ILE A 92 11.92 6.74 -10.34
N ASP A 93 12.76 7.51 -9.68
CA ASP A 93 14.01 8.05 -10.23
C ASP A 93 15.23 7.25 -9.69
N ASP A 94 15.01 6.25 -8.83
CA ASP A 94 16.05 5.33 -8.29
C ASP A 94 16.17 4.09 -9.18
N GLU A 95 17.35 3.88 -9.78
CA GLU A 95 17.64 2.73 -10.64
C GLU A 95 17.47 1.38 -9.93
N GLN A 96 17.76 1.30 -8.62
CA GLN A 96 17.56 0.08 -7.83
C GLN A 96 16.07 -0.26 -7.69
N TYR A 97 15.24 0.77 -7.50
CA TYR A 97 13.79 0.59 -7.50
C TYR A 97 13.27 0.19 -8.90
N LEU A 98 13.74 0.87 -9.95
CA LEU A 98 13.33 0.61 -11.34
C LEU A 98 13.70 -0.79 -11.83
N ALA A 99 14.81 -1.34 -11.37
CA ALA A 99 15.24 -2.71 -11.68
C ALA A 99 14.23 -3.78 -11.25
N ASN A 100 13.34 -3.45 -10.30
CA ASN A 100 12.28 -4.32 -9.81
C ASN A 100 12.76 -5.68 -9.31
N ASN A 101 13.86 -5.69 -8.60
CA ASN A 101 14.38 -6.87 -7.92
C ASN A 101 13.53 -7.21 -6.67
N PRO A 102 13.70 -8.40 -6.06
CA PRO A 102 12.96 -8.80 -4.86
C PRO A 102 13.09 -7.82 -3.68
N ASP A 103 14.16 -7.04 -3.62
CA ASP A 103 14.42 -5.99 -2.63
C ASP A 103 13.80 -4.63 -2.95
N ARG A 104 13.11 -4.46 -4.09
CA ARG A 104 12.48 -3.20 -4.49
C ARG A 104 11.74 -2.49 -3.36
N CYS A 105 11.05 -3.26 -2.48
CA CYS A 105 10.32 -2.69 -1.35
C CYS A 105 11.24 -2.03 -0.32
N PHE A 106 12.51 -2.46 -0.20
CA PHE A 106 13.50 -1.78 0.64
C PHE A 106 13.80 -0.38 0.10
N HIS A 107 14.06 -0.23 -1.20
CA HIS A 107 14.34 1.07 -1.84
C HIS A 107 13.15 2.03 -1.72
N CYS A 108 11.93 1.57 -2.02
CA CYS A 108 10.70 2.36 -1.84
C CYS A 108 10.52 2.82 -0.39
N LYS A 109 10.74 1.94 0.60
CA LYS A 109 10.60 2.29 2.01
C LYS A 109 11.73 3.18 2.52
N SER A 110 12.94 3.00 2.01
CA SER A 110 14.08 3.89 2.32
C SER A 110 13.77 5.32 1.89
N GLU A 111 13.21 5.52 0.69
CA GLU A 111 12.78 6.85 0.24
C GLU A 111 11.68 7.44 1.14
N LEU A 112 10.65 6.64 1.48
CA LEU A 112 9.60 7.07 2.42
C LEU A 112 10.20 7.54 3.76
N TYR A 113 11.11 6.76 4.34
CA TYR A 113 11.69 7.12 5.64
C TYR A 113 12.67 8.28 5.53
N ARG A 114 13.39 8.43 4.42
CA ARG A 114 14.22 9.61 4.14
C ARG A 114 13.37 10.89 4.11
N LEU A 115 12.24 10.86 3.40
CA LEU A 115 11.28 11.96 3.37
C LEU A 115 10.68 12.22 4.76
N SER A 116 10.31 11.15 5.47
CA SER A 116 9.75 11.27 6.82
C SER A 116 10.75 11.89 7.80
N ALA A 117 12.02 11.52 7.74
CA ALA A 117 13.07 12.10 8.58
C ALA A 117 13.31 13.60 8.27
N ALA A 118 13.28 13.99 6.99
CA ALA A 118 13.38 15.39 6.61
C ALA A 118 12.19 16.21 7.15
N LYS A 119 10.96 15.68 7.05
CA LYS A 119 9.76 16.35 7.57
C LYS A 119 9.69 16.29 9.10
N GLN A 120 10.20 15.25 9.74
CA GLN A 120 10.35 15.17 11.18
C GLN A 120 11.20 16.34 11.72
N ALA A 121 12.34 16.60 11.07
CA ALA A 121 13.21 17.72 11.44
C ALA A 121 12.55 19.07 11.16
N GLU A 122 11.96 19.24 9.97
CA GLU A 122 11.29 20.49 9.57
C GLU A 122 10.13 20.88 10.50
N TRP A 123 9.33 19.90 10.93
CA TRP A 123 8.14 20.13 11.76
C TRP A 123 8.41 19.92 13.25
N SER A 124 9.65 19.64 13.65
CA SER A 124 10.05 19.39 15.05
C SER A 124 9.23 18.28 15.72
N VAL A 125 8.96 17.17 14.99
CA VAL A 125 8.22 16.01 15.52
C VAL A 125 9.19 15.04 16.20
N ALA A 126 8.82 14.51 17.36
CA ALA A 126 9.70 13.65 18.16
C ALA A 126 9.96 12.28 17.52
N CYS A 127 8.93 11.64 16.97
CA CYS A 127 9.03 10.27 16.47
C CYS A 127 8.43 10.10 15.07
N VAL A 128 9.08 9.30 14.20
CA VAL A 128 8.47 8.71 13.02
C VAL A 128 7.93 7.34 13.40
N VAL A 129 6.68 7.05 13.01
CA VAL A 129 6.03 5.77 13.32
C VAL A 129 5.38 5.16 12.08
N ASN A 130 5.22 3.83 12.09
CA ASN A 130 4.58 3.08 11.01
C ASN A 130 3.47 2.15 11.53
N GLY A 131 2.71 1.54 10.61
CA GLY A 131 1.63 0.60 10.91
C GLY A 131 2.03 -0.87 10.90
N THR A 132 3.30 -1.21 11.12
CA THR A 132 3.75 -2.60 11.23
C THR A 132 3.14 -3.24 12.47
N ASN A 133 2.50 -4.42 12.31
CA ASN A 133 1.91 -5.21 13.40
C ASN A 133 2.71 -6.50 13.65
N ARG A 134 2.32 -7.31 14.65
CA ARG A 134 3.05 -8.53 15.05
C ARG A 134 3.12 -9.58 13.96
N ASP A 135 2.09 -9.72 13.13
CA ASP A 135 2.07 -10.74 12.05
C ASP A 135 3.04 -10.39 10.92
N ASP A 136 3.41 -9.11 10.77
CA ASP A 136 4.36 -8.67 9.76
C ASP A 136 5.81 -9.11 10.06
N LEU A 137 6.15 -9.45 11.30
CA LEU A 137 7.51 -9.81 11.72
C LEU A 137 7.91 -11.24 11.27
N GLY A 138 6.94 -12.09 10.95
CA GLY A 138 7.19 -13.48 10.51
C GLY A 138 7.37 -13.64 9.00
N ASP A 139 7.25 -12.58 8.20
CA ASP A 139 7.28 -12.61 6.75
C ASP A 139 8.55 -11.93 6.20
N TYR A 140 8.99 -12.36 5.00
CA TYR A 140 10.05 -11.67 4.28
C TYR A 140 9.58 -10.30 3.79
N ARG A 141 9.93 -9.27 4.53
CA ARG A 141 9.55 -7.87 4.23
C ARG A 141 10.79 -6.97 4.23
N PRO A 142 11.45 -6.79 3.08
CA PRO A 142 12.62 -5.91 2.97
C PRO A 142 12.38 -4.49 3.50
N GLY A 143 11.15 -4.00 3.44
CA GLY A 143 10.78 -2.69 3.98
C GLY A 143 10.90 -2.54 5.50
N LEU A 144 10.93 -3.63 6.28
CA LEU A 144 11.16 -3.58 7.73
C LEU A 144 12.61 -3.20 8.06
N ALA A 145 13.57 -3.67 7.24
CA ALA A 145 14.97 -3.28 7.39
C ALA A 145 15.16 -1.76 7.22
N ALA A 146 14.46 -1.16 6.25
CA ALA A 146 14.46 0.29 6.08
C ALA A 146 13.90 1.03 7.31
N ALA A 147 12.79 0.54 7.90
CA ALA A 147 12.22 1.13 9.12
C ALA A 147 13.24 1.17 10.26
N THR A 148 13.92 0.04 10.49
CA THR A 148 14.98 -0.08 11.52
C THR A 148 16.15 0.86 11.25
N GLN A 149 16.60 0.93 10.00
CA GLN A 149 17.73 1.78 9.60
C GLN A 149 17.47 3.28 9.87
N TYR A 150 16.23 3.73 9.70
CA TYR A 150 15.83 5.12 9.92
C TYR A 150 15.25 5.37 11.33
N GLY A 151 15.29 4.40 12.23
CA GLY A 151 14.80 4.55 13.60
C GLY A 151 13.29 4.76 13.72
N ALA A 152 12.50 4.34 12.73
CA ALA A 152 11.06 4.44 12.79
C ALA A 152 10.48 3.42 13.79
N ARG A 153 9.60 3.88 14.67
CA ARG A 153 8.95 3.02 15.67
C ARG A 153 7.72 2.32 15.09
N SER A 154 7.38 1.18 15.68
CA SER A 154 6.23 0.34 15.29
C SER A 154 5.28 0.17 16.49
N PRO A 155 4.41 1.15 16.79
CA PRO A 155 3.59 1.15 18.01
C PRO A 155 2.70 -0.09 18.16
N LEU A 156 2.20 -0.66 17.05
CA LEU A 156 1.39 -1.88 17.10
C LEU A 156 2.22 -3.10 17.54
N VAL A 157 3.48 -3.19 17.11
CA VAL A 157 4.42 -4.23 17.56
C VAL A 157 4.75 -4.02 19.03
N GLU A 158 5.04 -2.79 19.44
CA GLU A 158 5.33 -2.44 20.83
C GLU A 158 4.17 -2.76 21.78
N ALA A 159 2.93 -2.53 21.29
CA ALA A 159 1.70 -2.90 22.01
C ALA A 159 1.38 -4.41 21.96
N GLY A 160 2.12 -5.21 21.19
CA GLY A 160 1.88 -6.65 21.03
C GLY A 160 0.68 -7.01 20.13
N LEU A 161 0.19 -6.07 19.30
CA LEU A 161 -1.02 -6.25 18.51
C LEU A 161 -0.81 -7.05 17.24
N HIS A 162 -1.69 -8.02 17.01
CA HIS A 162 -1.84 -8.78 15.77
C HIS A 162 -2.84 -8.13 14.82
N LYS A 163 -2.87 -8.58 13.56
CA LYS A 163 -3.79 -8.04 12.55
C LYS A 163 -5.26 -8.14 12.95
N ALA A 164 -5.63 -9.22 13.63
CA ALA A 164 -6.98 -9.41 14.15
C ALA A 164 -7.35 -8.35 15.19
N ASP A 165 -6.43 -8.05 16.11
CA ASP A 165 -6.63 -7.01 17.13
C ASP A 165 -6.77 -5.63 16.51
N VAL A 166 -5.91 -5.31 15.53
CA VAL A 166 -5.99 -4.04 14.79
C VAL A 166 -7.34 -3.87 14.12
N ARG A 167 -7.88 -4.91 13.45
CA ARG A 167 -9.21 -4.85 12.81
C ARG A 167 -10.33 -4.69 13.83
N ARG A 168 -10.32 -5.47 14.90
CA ARG A 168 -11.28 -5.39 16.00
C ARG A 168 -11.31 -3.99 16.61
N LEU A 169 -10.14 -3.44 16.93
CA LEU A 169 -10.02 -2.11 17.53
C LEU A 169 -10.37 -0.99 16.54
N ALA A 170 -10.01 -1.13 15.26
CA ALA A 170 -10.38 -0.19 14.20
C ALA A 170 -11.91 -0.14 14.01
N GLU A 171 -12.60 -1.28 14.05
CA GLU A 171 -14.06 -1.37 14.05
C GLU A 171 -14.66 -0.73 15.30
N LEU A 172 -14.12 -1.04 16.47
CA LEU A 172 -14.58 -0.51 17.77
C LEU A 172 -14.55 1.02 17.80
N ILE A 173 -13.53 1.67 17.22
CA ILE A 173 -13.44 3.13 17.18
C ILE A 173 -14.18 3.76 16.00
N GLY A 174 -14.79 2.96 15.11
CA GLY A 174 -15.60 3.42 13.97
C GLY A 174 -14.79 3.81 12.74
N LEU A 175 -13.57 3.27 12.54
CA LEU A 175 -12.80 3.49 11.33
C LEU A 175 -13.47 2.84 10.10
N SER A 176 -13.73 3.63 9.06
CA SER A 176 -14.39 3.15 7.83
C SER A 176 -13.60 2.12 7.03
N VAL A 177 -12.32 1.92 7.36
CA VAL A 177 -11.40 1.01 6.66
C VAL A 177 -11.06 -0.25 7.46
N TRP A 178 -11.79 -0.55 8.53
CA TRP A 178 -11.52 -1.69 9.41
C TRP A 178 -11.51 -3.04 8.66
N ASP A 179 -12.39 -3.22 7.67
CA ASP A 179 -12.52 -4.42 6.84
C ASP A 179 -11.79 -4.33 5.48
N LYS A 180 -11.10 -3.18 5.21
CA LYS A 180 -10.42 -2.96 3.93
C LYS A 180 -9.42 -4.09 3.64
N PRO A 181 -9.47 -4.70 2.44
CA PRO A 181 -8.47 -5.66 2.01
C PRO A 181 -7.08 -5.02 1.95
N ALA A 182 -6.02 -5.85 2.09
CA ALA A 182 -4.67 -5.38 1.93
C ALA A 182 -4.44 -4.83 0.52
N ALA A 183 -4.08 -3.54 0.44
CA ALA A 183 -3.68 -2.91 -0.80
C ALA A 183 -2.16 -2.99 -0.96
N ALA A 184 -1.71 -3.32 -2.17
CA ALA A 184 -0.30 -3.28 -2.55
C ALA A 184 -0.10 -2.21 -3.63
N CYS A 185 1.10 -1.62 -3.71
CA CYS A 185 1.44 -0.61 -4.72
C CYS A 185 1.33 -1.18 -6.16
N LEU A 186 1.10 -0.32 -7.15
CA LEU A 186 0.96 -0.72 -8.55
C LEU A 186 2.19 -1.46 -9.07
N SER A 187 3.38 -1.16 -8.58
CA SER A 187 4.62 -1.84 -8.96
C SER A 187 4.61 -3.34 -8.65
N SER A 188 3.79 -3.79 -7.69
CA SER A 188 3.61 -5.23 -7.41
C SER A 188 2.87 -5.98 -8.52
N ARG A 189 2.32 -5.29 -9.53
CA ARG A 189 1.68 -5.88 -10.71
C ARG A 189 2.67 -6.21 -11.81
N ILE A 190 3.89 -5.70 -11.70
CA ILE A 190 4.97 -5.90 -12.69
C ILE A 190 5.85 -7.07 -12.19
N PRO A 191 6.09 -8.12 -13.01
CA PRO A 191 6.92 -9.25 -12.63
C PRO A 191 8.34 -8.83 -12.22
N TYR A 192 8.93 -9.50 -11.23
CA TYR A 192 10.31 -9.26 -10.83
C TYR A 192 11.27 -9.36 -12.02
N GLY A 193 12.27 -8.47 -12.05
CA GLY A 193 13.21 -8.34 -13.16
C GLY A 193 12.67 -7.59 -14.39
N THR A 194 11.38 -7.28 -14.40
CA THR A 194 10.80 -6.39 -15.42
C THR A 194 10.83 -4.96 -14.89
N ARG A 195 11.49 -4.06 -15.61
CA ARG A 195 11.69 -2.66 -15.18
C ARG A 195 10.36 -1.97 -14.87
N VAL A 196 10.28 -1.26 -13.75
CA VAL A 196 9.17 -0.37 -13.43
C VAL A 196 9.31 0.90 -14.26
N THR A 197 8.24 1.33 -14.94
CA THR A 197 8.21 2.61 -15.66
C THR A 197 6.89 3.34 -15.37
N ARG A 198 6.90 4.66 -15.57
CA ARG A 198 5.70 5.50 -15.38
C ARG A 198 4.57 5.05 -16.31
N GLU A 199 4.89 4.69 -17.55
CA GLU A 199 3.93 4.24 -18.55
C GLU A 199 3.25 2.94 -18.15
N ARG A 200 4.02 1.95 -17.67
CA ARG A 200 3.48 0.66 -17.20
C ARG A 200 2.60 0.84 -15.98
N LEU A 201 3.01 1.69 -15.02
CA LEU A 201 2.20 2.02 -13.85
C LEU A 201 0.89 2.71 -14.23
N ALA A 202 0.95 3.68 -15.16
CA ALA A 202 -0.25 4.38 -15.65
C ALA A 202 -1.20 3.42 -16.38
N GLN A 203 -0.65 2.51 -17.20
CA GLN A 203 -1.43 1.49 -17.93
C GLN A 203 -2.17 0.55 -16.95
N ILE A 204 -1.47 0.10 -15.91
CA ILE A 204 -2.07 -0.74 -14.85
C ILE A 204 -3.16 0.04 -14.11
N ALA A 205 -2.86 1.27 -13.68
CA ALA A 205 -3.81 2.11 -12.95
C ALA A 205 -5.08 2.38 -13.75
N ALA A 206 -4.95 2.70 -15.03
CA ALA A 206 -6.09 2.98 -15.90
C ALA A 206 -7.04 1.77 -15.98
N LEU A 207 -6.50 0.56 -16.18
CA LEU A 207 -7.35 -0.62 -16.27
C LEU A 207 -7.92 -1.03 -14.90
N GLU A 208 -7.16 -0.97 -13.80
CA GLU A 208 -7.70 -1.25 -12.45
C GLU A 208 -8.84 -0.29 -12.10
N ALA A 209 -8.74 1.00 -12.43
CA ALA A 209 -9.79 2.00 -12.20
C ALA A 209 -11.09 1.66 -12.95
N GLU A 210 -10.99 1.28 -14.24
CA GLU A 210 -12.15 0.86 -15.04
C GLU A 210 -12.81 -0.39 -14.45
N LEU A 211 -12.03 -1.38 -14.02
CA LEU A 211 -12.56 -2.60 -13.42
C LEU A 211 -13.26 -2.32 -12.08
N HIS A 212 -12.72 -1.41 -11.27
CA HIS A 212 -13.39 -0.94 -10.05
C HIS A 212 -14.70 -0.18 -10.38
N GLY A 213 -14.69 0.64 -11.44
CA GLY A 213 -15.89 1.31 -11.96
C GLY A 213 -17.01 0.33 -12.40
N MET A 214 -16.63 -0.86 -12.88
CA MET A 214 -17.57 -1.94 -13.21
C MET A 214 -18.11 -2.70 -11.99
N GLY A 215 -17.66 -2.34 -10.77
CA GLY A 215 -18.10 -2.92 -9.50
C GLY A 215 -17.27 -4.11 -9.01
N LEU A 216 -16.16 -4.44 -9.66
CA LEU A 216 -15.22 -5.46 -9.16
C LEU A 216 -14.38 -4.88 -8.01
N ARG A 217 -14.46 -5.49 -6.83
CA ARG A 217 -13.88 -4.93 -5.59
C ARG A 217 -12.41 -5.31 -5.38
N GLN A 218 -12.07 -6.55 -5.65
CA GLN A 218 -10.70 -7.07 -5.46
C GLN A 218 -10.08 -7.37 -6.83
N VAL A 219 -9.33 -6.41 -7.35
CA VAL A 219 -8.71 -6.49 -8.68
C VAL A 219 -7.21 -6.37 -8.60
N ARG A 220 -6.49 -7.11 -9.45
CA ARG A 220 -5.06 -6.93 -9.75
C ARG A 220 -4.83 -7.14 -11.24
N VAL A 221 -4.34 -6.12 -11.91
CA VAL A 221 -3.94 -6.19 -13.32
C VAL A 221 -2.44 -6.47 -13.41
N ARG A 222 -2.07 -7.74 -13.60
CA ARG A 222 -0.66 -8.13 -13.77
C ARG A 222 -0.20 -7.80 -15.18
N TRP A 223 0.84 -6.99 -15.28
CA TRP A 223 1.44 -6.57 -16.52
C TRP A 223 2.46 -7.63 -16.99
N HIS A 224 2.37 -8.11 -18.22
CA HIS A 224 3.31 -9.05 -18.80
C HIS A 224 3.76 -8.57 -20.18
N ALA A 225 5.07 -8.55 -20.43
CA ALA A 225 5.62 -8.30 -21.77
C ALA A 225 5.21 -9.42 -22.74
N ILE A 226 4.92 -9.06 -24.00
CA ILE A 226 4.69 -10.00 -25.09
C ILE A 226 5.81 -9.82 -26.11
N GLY A 227 6.43 -10.91 -26.47
CA GLY A 227 7.55 -10.95 -27.42
C GLY A 227 8.90 -11.11 -26.74
N PRO A 228 9.98 -11.28 -27.49
CA PRO A 228 11.32 -11.37 -26.95
C PRO A 228 11.64 -10.06 -26.20
N ALA A 229 12.16 -10.18 -24.98
CA ALA A 229 12.73 -9.03 -24.30
C ALA A 229 13.72 -8.36 -25.25
N ALA A 230 13.47 -7.10 -25.61
CA ALA A 230 14.35 -6.38 -26.52
C ALA A 230 15.70 -6.17 -25.83
N SER A 231 16.61 -7.09 -26.03
CA SER A 231 18.01 -6.93 -25.68
C SER A 231 18.59 -5.87 -26.61
N GLY A 232 18.69 -4.62 -26.14
CA GLY A 232 19.60 -3.63 -26.70
C GLY A 232 19.12 -2.79 -27.87
N SER A 233 17.83 -2.68 -28.17
CA SER A 233 17.35 -1.76 -29.23
C SER A 233 16.92 -0.42 -28.62
N SER A 234 17.59 0.66 -29.02
CA SER A 234 17.28 2.05 -28.67
C SER A 234 16.09 2.65 -29.47
N ALA A 235 15.34 1.84 -30.19
CA ALA A 235 14.17 2.27 -30.93
C ALA A 235 12.92 2.02 -30.07
N ALA A 236 12.17 3.07 -29.77
CA ALA A 236 10.90 3.07 -29.07
C ALA A 236 9.79 2.42 -29.92
N THR A 237 9.89 1.11 -30.14
CA THR A 237 8.74 0.31 -30.54
C THR A 237 7.91 0.11 -29.27
N ALA A 238 6.67 0.59 -29.27
CA ALA A 238 5.74 0.40 -28.16
C ALA A 238 5.75 -1.08 -27.77
N GLU A 239 6.25 -1.38 -26.55
CA GLU A 239 6.34 -2.74 -26.05
C GLU A 239 4.91 -3.30 -25.91
N SER A 240 4.62 -4.39 -26.61
CA SER A 240 3.32 -5.03 -26.50
C SER A 240 3.17 -5.71 -25.13
N ALA A 241 2.07 -5.47 -24.46
CA ALA A 241 1.79 -6.02 -23.15
C ALA A 241 0.48 -6.83 -23.11
N MET A 242 0.45 -7.80 -22.21
CA MET A 242 -0.74 -8.56 -21.84
C MET A 242 -1.17 -8.17 -20.42
N ALA A 243 -2.46 -7.90 -20.23
CA ALA A 243 -3.08 -7.81 -18.92
C ALA A 243 -3.54 -9.21 -18.48
N ARG A 244 -3.00 -9.73 -17.36
CA ARG A 244 -3.57 -10.89 -16.64
C ARG A 244 -4.34 -10.36 -15.43
N ILE A 245 -5.66 -10.42 -15.50
CA ILE A 245 -6.56 -9.87 -14.50
C ILE A 245 -6.87 -10.93 -13.45
N GLU A 246 -6.55 -10.63 -12.20
CA GLU A 246 -6.93 -11.42 -11.03
C GLU A 246 -8.07 -10.68 -10.31
N VAL A 247 -9.21 -11.36 -10.11
CA VAL A 247 -10.32 -10.87 -9.28
C VAL A 247 -10.58 -11.84 -8.12
N ALA A 248 -11.30 -11.41 -7.08
CA ALA A 248 -11.68 -12.34 -6.02
C ALA A 248 -12.46 -13.53 -6.61
N GLN A 249 -12.24 -14.74 -6.07
CA GLN A 249 -12.89 -15.94 -6.59
C GLN A 249 -14.43 -15.81 -6.71
N PRO A 250 -15.14 -15.24 -5.74
CA PRO A 250 -16.59 -15.01 -5.88
C PRO A 250 -16.98 -14.04 -7.00
N GLU A 251 -16.03 -13.19 -7.46
CA GLU A 251 -16.27 -12.21 -8.53
C GLU A 251 -15.97 -12.77 -9.93
N LEU A 252 -15.36 -13.96 -10.06
CA LEU A 252 -15.04 -14.57 -11.36
C LEU A 252 -16.25 -14.71 -12.30
N PRO A 253 -17.43 -15.20 -11.86
CA PRO A 253 -18.61 -15.26 -12.73
C PRO A 253 -19.00 -13.87 -13.24
N ARG A 254 -19.00 -12.86 -12.36
CA ARG A 254 -19.31 -11.48 -12.73
C ARG A 254 -18.28 -10.89 -13.70
N ALA A 255 -17.00 -11.14 -13.48
CA ALA A 255 -15.96 -10.71 -14.42
C ALA A 255 -16.14 -11.36 -15.80
N PHE A 256 -16.53 -12.62 -15.86
CA PHE A 256 -16.82 -13.29 -17.13
C PHE A 256 -18.05 -12.71 -17.85
N GLU A 257 -19.10 -12.35 -17.13
CA GLU A 257 -20.26 -11.63 -17.70
C GLU A 257 -19.84 -10.29 -18.31
N LEU A 258 -18.91 -9.57 -17.68
CA LEU A 258 -18.38 -8.27 -18.10
C LEU A 258 -17.26 -8.37 -19.15
N ARG A 259 -16.93 -9.56 -19.66
CA ARG A 259 -15.76 -9.82 -20.49
C ARG A 259 -15.58 -8.83 -21.66
N ASP A 260 -16.66 -8.47 -22.35
CA ASP A 260 -16.60 -7.60 -23.52
C ASP A 260 -16.22 -6.16 -23.10
N ALA A 261 -16.78 -5.67 -21.99
CA ALA A 261 -16.40 -4.37 -21.40
C ALA A 261 -14.96 -4.38 -20.86
N ILE A 262 -14.55 -5.46 -20.21
CA ILE A 262 -13.20 -5.65 -19.69
C ILE A 262 -12.17 -5.65 -20.83
N VAL A 263 -12.48 -6.37 -21.93
CA VAL A 263 -11.61 -6.38 -23.13
C VAL A 263 -11.51 -4.98 -23.73
N ALA A 264 -12.63 -4.27 -23.88
CA ALA A 264 -12.64 -2.91 -24.41
C ALA A 264 -11.79 -1.96 -23.53
N ALA A 265 -11.96 -2.00 -22.21
CA ALA A 265 -11.17 -1.20 -21.27
C ALA A 265 -9.67 -1.54 -21.35
N GLY A 266 -9.31 -2.81 -21.41
CA GLY A 266 -7.92 -3.23 -21.54
C GLY A 266 -7.28 -2.79 -22.85
N LYS A 267 -8.03 -2.83 -23.97
CA LYS A 267 -7.56 -2.30 -25.26
C LYS A 267 -7.39 -0.78 -25.20
N ALA A 268 -8.33 -0.07 -24.60
CA ALA A 268 -8.24 1.38 -24.40
C ALA A 268 -7.02 1.76 -23.53
N ALA A 269 -6.69 0.93 -22.52
CA ALA A 269 -5.48 1.08 -21.72
C ALA A 269 -4.19 0.66 -22.45
N GLY A 270 -4.27 0.21 -23.72
CA GLY A 270 -3.11 -0.11 -24.55
C GLY A 270 -2.58 -1.54 -24.43
N TYR A 271 -3.32 -2.48 -23.84
CA TYR A 271 -2.93 -3.88 -23.80
C TYR A 271 -3.23 -4.60 -25.12
N ALA A 272 -2.24 -5.37 -25.62
CA ALA A 272 -2.43 -6.20 -26.83
C ALA A 272 -3.36 -7.39 -26.56
N TYR A 273 -3.28 -7.98 -25.36
CA TYR A 273 -4.17 -9.06 -24.91
C TYR A 273 -4.68 -8.78 -23.51
N VAL A 274 -5.92 -9.21 -23.27
CA VAL A 274 -6.60 -9.14 -21.96
C VAL A 274 -7.01 -10.55 -21.59
N THR A 275 -6.56 -11.04 -20.43
CA THR A 275 -6.81 -12.39 -19.96
C THR A 275 -7.34 -12.36 -18.53
N LEU A 276 -8.20 -13.32 -18.19
CA LEU A 276 -8.69 -13.53 -16.83
C LEU A 276 -7.93 -14.72 -16.22
N ASP A 277 -7.37 -14.52 -15.03
CA ASP A 277 -6.76 -15.60 -14.26
C ASP A 277 -7.85 -16.47 -13.63
N LEU A 278 -7.93 -17.74 -14.05
CA LEU A 278 -8.96 -18.66 -13.58
C LEU A 278 -8.81 -19.07 -12.10
N GLN A 279 -7.62 -18.87 -11.52
CA GLN A 279 -7.40 -19.09 -10.08
C GLN A 279 -7.86 -17.90 -9.23
N GLY A 280 -8.10 -16.76 -9.86
CA GLY A 280 -8.46 -15.52 -9.19
C GLY A 280 -7.33 -14.96 -8.33
N TYR A 281 -7.66 -13.96 -7.53
CA TYR A 281 -6.73 -13.30 -6.63
C TYR A 281 -6.31 -14.22 -5.48
N ARG A 282 -4.99 -14.33 -5.27
CA ARG A 282 -4.38 -15.05 -4.13
C ARG A 282 -3.34 -14.15 -3.46
N VAL A 283 -3.37 -14.11 -2.13
CA VAL A 283 -2.33 -13.42 -1.36
C VAL A 283 -0.97 -14.06 -1.64
N GLY A 284 0.02 -13.24 -2.00
CA GLY A 284 1.37 -13.72 -2.28
C GLY A 284 1.59 -14.33 -3.66
N SER A 285 0.61 -14.32 -4.58
CA SER A 285 0.76 -14.86 -5.96
C SER A 285 1.94 -14.27 -6.71
N HIS A 286 2.28 -13.00 -6.45
CA HIS A 286 3.46 -12.34 -7.02
C HIS A 286 4.79 -13.00 -6.62
N ASN A 287 4.86 -13.57 -5.42
CA ASN A 287 6.07 -14.20 -4.86
C ASN A 287 6.19 -15.70 -5.22
N GLU A 288 5.19 -16.30 -5.87
CA GLU A 288 5.24 -17.71 -6.27
C GLU A 288 6.43 -18.00 -7.20
N VAL A 289 6.83 -17.04 -8.03
CA VAL A 289 8.00 -17.16 -8.93
C VAL A 289 9.33 -17.16 -8.18
N LEU A 290 9.36 -16.82 -6.90
CA LEU A 290 10.55 -16.88 -6.04
C LEU A 290 10.69 -18.22 -5.32
N ARG A 291 9.64 -19.05 -5.29
CA ARG A 291 9.66 -20.38 -4.66
C ARG A 291 10.64 -21.27 -5.40
N GLY A 292 11.65 -21.79 -4.69
CA GLY A 292 12.72 -22.63 -5.26
C GLY A 292 13.97 -21.88 -5.71
N LYS A 293 13.98 -20.55 -5.72
CA LYS A 293 15.21 -19.76 -5.84
C LYS A 293 15.70 -19.44 -4.43
N SER A 294 16.87 -19.98 -4.04
CA SER A 294 17.52 -19.59 -2.80
C SER A 294 17.69 -18.06 -2.81
N LEU A 295 16.92 -17.36 -1.98
CA LEU A 295 17.17 -15.96 -1.66
C LEU A 295 18.46 -15.93 -0.83
N ARG A 296 19.63 -15.96 -1.49
CA ARG A 296 20.88 -15.58 -0.84
C ARG A 296 20.75 -14.08 -0.58
N LEU A 297 20.63 -13.74 0.70
CA LEU A 297 20.84 -12.39 1.18
C LEU A 297 22.24 -11.97 0.73
N LEU A 298 22.33 -10.99 -0.13
CA LEU A 298 23.57 -10.22 -0.38
C LEU A 298 23.67 -9.15 0.69
#